data_8ccf64c0e9a157bd45bfc264f01d8e1f
#
_entry.id   8ccf64c0e9a157bd45bfc264f01d8e1f
#
_cell.length_a   1.000
_cell.length_b   1.000
_cell.length_c   1.000
_cell.angle_alpha   90.00
_cell.angle_beta   90.00
_cell.angle_gamma   90.00
#
_symmetry.space_group_name_H-M   'P 1'
#
loop_
_entity.id
_entity.type
_entity.pdbx_description
1 polymer ?
#
loop_
_entity_poly.entity_id
_entity_poly.type
_entity_poly.pdbx_seq_one_letter_code
_entity_poly.pdbx_strand_id
1 'polypeptide(L)'
;DLVLVYFTFRLIAIFIPMAILLYLALPLYLWIPLAIVYSYLNVFGYKSRFTLMLHITSHRPWFKSEYNYLNKFLPWILGPFMGQSPEAYFAHHIGMHHLEGNLEDDDSTTMHYKRDSKADFSKYMLSFLFFGLFRLAAYFNKKNRPELRNKSIIGESLFFIGAIVLSYFNWQATLVVFILPFITTRITMMLGNWAQHSFIDASDPANEYKSAITVINHRFNQRCWNDGYHISHHVKPSLHWTNHPAHLLENKQVYADNGALVFEGIEFGGIWYNLMKKDYDKLASHVVNINGMYNSLEEIIAILKERIKPIAPVGLTMDSIRAAKKVA
;
A
#
# COMPACT_ATOMS: atom_id res chain seq x y z
N ASP A 1 -9.62 -1.43 19.77
CA ASP A 1 -9.29 -2.30 18.59
C ASP A 1 -8.93 -3.75 18.95
N LEU A 2 -9.78 -4.41 19.75
CA LEU A 2 -9.57 -5.83 20.14
C LEU A 2 -9.43 -6.76 18.94
N VAL A 3 -10.09 -6.47 17.83
CA VAL A 3 -9.99 -7.25 16.58
C VAL A 3 -8.55 -7.31 16.05
N LEU A 4 -7.76 -6.23 16.17
CA LEU A 4 -6.37 -6.17 15.77
C LEU A 4 -5.51 -7.01 16.74
N VAL A 5 -5.83 -7.00 18.03
CA VAL A 5 -5.16 -7.84 19.06
C VAL A 5 -5.37 -9.31 18.74
N TYR A 6 -6.61 -9.75 18.52
CA TYR A 6 -6.91 -11.13 18.14
C TYR A 6 -6.23 -11.54 16.82
N PHE A 7 -6.18 -10.62 15.86
CA PHE A 7 -5.50 -10.89 14.61
C PHE A 7 -3.99 -11.05 14.81
N THR A 8 -3.37 -10.22 15.65
CA THR A 8 -1.95 -10.31 16.02
C THR A 8 -1.63 -11.66 16.69
N PHE A 9 -2.43 -12.09 17.68
CA PHE A 9 -2.25 -13.41 18.32
C PHE A 9 -2.41 -14.55 17.32
N ARG A 10 -3.34 -14.45 16.39
CA ARG A 10 -3.49 -15.44 15.30
C ARG A 10 -2.24 -15.54 14.43
N LEU A 11 -1.65 -14.38 14.05
CA LEU A 11 -0.41 -14.38 13.28
C LEU A 11 0.75 -15.02 14.05
N ILE A 12 0.90 -14.69 15.33
CA ILE A 12 1.91 -15.31 16.21
C ILE A 12 1.72 -16.82 16.26
N ALA A 13 0.50 -17.28 16.53
CA ALA A 13 0.17 -18.70 16.69
C ALA A 13 0.36 -19.53 15.40
N ILE A 14 0.26 -18.91 14.24
CA ILE A 14 0.42 -19.59 12.94
C ILE A 14 1.87 -19.50 12.47
N PHE A 15 2.41 -18.28 12.32
CA PHE A 15 3.65 -18.06 11.58
C PHE A 15 4.91 -18.37 12.40
N ILE A 16 4.92 -18.09 13.71
CA ILE A 16 6.11 -18.35 14.54
C ILE A 16 6.37 -19.86 14.70
N PRO A 17 5.39 -20.70 15.10
CA PRO A 17 5.64 -22.13 15.20
C PRO A 17 6.00 -22.78 13.85
N MET A 18 5.33 -22.40 12.76
CA MET A 18 5.65 -22.92 11.44
C MET A 18 7.06 -22.50 10.98
N ALA A 19 7.47 -21.25 11.25
CA ALA A 19 8.82 -20.80 10.95
C ALA A 19 9.86 -21.60 11.74
N ILE A 20 9.65 -21.80 13.05
CA ILE A 20 10.55 -22.62 13.88
C ILE A 20 10.66 -24.04 13.30
N LEU A 21 9.55 -24.69 12.95
CA LEU A 21 9.55 -26.02 12.37
C LEU A 21 10.31 -26.07 11.04
N LEU A 22 10.23 -25.03 10.18
CA LEU A 22 10.98 -24.96 8.92
C LEU A 22 12.50 -24.88 9.14
N TYR A 23 12.96 -24.34 10.28
CA TYR A 23 14.38 -24.33 10.63
C TYR A 23 14.88 -25.62 11.26
N LEU A 24 13.99 -26.51 11.69
CA LEU A 24 14.37 -27.82 12.20
C LEU A 24 14.75 -28.79 11.05
N ALA A 25 15.55 -29.79 11.37
CA ALA A 25 15.97 -30.83 10.43
C ALA A 25 14.85 -31.85 10.15
N LEU A 26 13.79 -31.40 9.48
CA LEU A 26 12.66 -32.23 9.09
C LEU A 26 13.00 -33.03 7.82
N PRO A 27 12.47 -34.27 7.67
CA PRO A 27 12.48 -34.97 6.39
C PRO A 27 11.79 -34.17 5.29
N LEU A 28 12.30 -34.23 4.05
CA LEU A 28 11.78 -33.42 2.93
C LEU A 28 10.27 -33.61 2.68
N TYR A 29 9.76 -34.82 2.90
CA TYR A 29 8.33 -35.12 2.71
C TYR A 29 7.42 -34.40 3.73
N LEU A 30 7.95 -33.89 4.86
CA LEU A 30 7.25 -33.03 5.81
C LEU A 30 7.60 -31.56 5.59
N TRP A 31 8.86 -31.26 5.30
CA TRP A 31 9.35 -29.90 5.13
C TRP A 31 8.70 -29.20 3.92
N ILE A 32 8.64 -29.86 2.76
CA ILE A 32 8.08 -29.29 1.53
C ILE A 32 6.60 -28.90 1.69
N PRO A 33 5.70 -29.80 2.15
CA PRO A 33 4.30 -29.42 2.39
C PRO A 33 4.17 -28.27 3.40
N LEU A 34 4.98 -28.26 4.48
CA LEU A 34 4.98 -27.17 5.46
C LEU A 34 5.39 -25.84 4.81
N ALA A 35 6.44 -25.81 3.98
CA ALA A 35 6.89 -24.64 3.26
C ALA A 35 5.83 -24.11 2.29
N ILE A 36 5.14 -25.00 1.57
CA ILE A 36 4.02 -24.65 0.67
C ILE A 36 2.88 -24.02 1.48
N VAL A 37 2.45 -24.66 2.57
CA VAL A 37 1.37 -24.15 3.42
C VAL A 37 1.74 -22.81 4.03
N TYR A 38 2.96 -22.66 4.56
CA TYR A 38 3.48 -21.39 5.09
C TYR A 38 3.40 -20.28 4.02
N SER A 39 3.94 -20.54 2.83
CA SER A 39 3.96 -19.57 1.73
C SER A 39 2.56 -19.22 1.26
N TYR A 40 1.66 -20.20 1.13
CA TYR A 40 0.27 -19.97 0.75
C TYR A 40 -0.46 -19.11 1.77
N LEU A 41 -0.39 -19.46 3.05
CA LEU A 41 -1.00 -18.67 4.13
C LEU A 41 -0.42 -17.26 4.19
N ASN A 42 0.90 -17.13 4.06
CA ASN A 42 1.57 -15.83 4.05
C ASN A 42 1.04 -14.97 2.89
N VAL A 43 1.17 -15.44 1.65
CA VAL A 43 0.89 -14.63 0.44
C VAL A 43 -0.60 -14.37 0.25
N PHE A 44 -1.45 -15.40 0.38
CA PHE A 44 -2.89 -15.30 0.03
C PHE A 44 -3.80 -15.17 1.25
N GLY A 45 -3.38 -15.70 2.40
CA GLY A 45 -4.23 -15.72 3.59
C GLY A 45 -4.15 -14.45 4.43
N TYR A 46 -2.94 -13.96 4.68
CA TYR A 46 -2.71 -12.99 5.76
C TYR A 46 -1.96 -11.72 5.35
N LYS A 47 -1.20 -11.72 4.26
CA LYS A 47 -0.33 -10.61 3.83
C LYS A 47 -1.06 -9.27 3.75
N SER A 48 -2.09 -9.16 2.92
CA SER A 48 -2.82 -7.90 2.74
C SER A 48 -3.42 -7.40 4.07
N ARG A 49 -3.98 -8.32 4.87
CA ARG A 49 -4.54 -7.97 6.19
C ARG A 49 -3.48 -7.43 7.14
N PHE A 50 -2.30 -8.04 7.17
CA PHE A 50 -1.20 -7.58 8.02
C PHE A 50 -0.65 -6.24 7.53
N THR A 51 -0.37 -6.11 6.24
CA THR A 51 0.18 -4.87 5.67
C THR A 51 -0.76 -3.69 5.93
N LEU A 52 -2.08 -3.92 5.79
CA LEU A 52 -3.07 -2.87 6.03
C LEU A 52 -3.38 -2.67 7.53
N MET A 53 -3.13 -3.66 8.39
CA MET A 53 -3.08 -3.44 9.84
C MET A 53 -1.87 -2.55 10.22
N LEU A 54 -0.71 -2.82 9.63
CA LEU A 54 0.48 -1.98 9.83
C LEU A 54 0.22 -0.55 9.31
N HIS A 55 -0.50 -0.41 8.19
CA HIS A 55 -0.93 0.85 7.61
C HIS A 55 -1.75 1.68 8.62
N ILE A 56 -2.88 1.17 9.09
CA ILE A 56 -3.76 1.92 10.02
C ILE A 56 -3.09 2.19 11.37
N THR A 57 -2.23 1.30 11.85
CA THR A 57 -1.49 1.50 13.11
C THR A 57 -0.31 2.47 12.97
N SER A 58 0.17 2.73 11.75
CA SER A 58 1.16 3.77 11.48
C SER A 58 0.55 5.18 11.57
N HIS A 59 -0.73 5.34 11.21
CA HIS A 59 -1.48 6.60 11.36
C HIS A 59 -2.00 6.81 12.78
N ARG A 60 -2.40 5.74 13.46
CA ARG A 60 -2.94 5.76 14.81
C ARG A 60 -2.23 4.71 15.66
N PRO A 61 -1.21 5.12 16.44
CA PRO A 61 -0.51 4.20 17.33
C PRO A 61 -1.48 3.43 18.23
N TRP A 62 -1.23 2.14 18.41
CA TRP A 62 -2.09 1.22 19.13
C TRP A 62 -2.08 1.46 20.63
N PHE A 63 -0.86 1.69 21.13
CA PHE A 63 -0.61 1.91 22.54
C PHE A 63 -0.38 3.40 22.81
N LYS A 64 -0.81 3.87 23.96
CA LYS A 64 -0.60 5.23 24.46
C LYS A 64 0.90 5.53 24.58
N SER A 65 1.23 6.81 24.74
CA SER A 65 2.62 7.31 24.82
C SER A 65 3.46 6.58 25.87
N GLU A 66 2.88 6.25 27.03
CA GLU A 66 3.56 5.54 28.14
C GLU A 66 4.01 4.12 27.73
N TYR A 67 3.33 3.51 26.75
CA TYR A 67 3.59 2.16 26.24
C TYR A 67 4.06 2.18 24.78
N ASN A 68 4.61 3.28 24.33
CA ASN A 68 4.98 3.45 22.91
C ASN A 68 5.95 2.37 22.38
N TYR A 69 6.78 1.79 23.23
CA TYR A 69 7.65 0.68 22.87
C TYR A 69 6.89 -0.55 22.34
N LEU A 70 5.65 -0.77 22.79
CA LEU A 70 4.79 -1.85 22.30
C LEU A 70 4.31 -1.62 20.86
N ASN A 71 4.25 -0.37 20.40
CA ASN A 71 3.94 -0.06 19.00
C ASN A 71 5.03 -0.57 18.04
N LYS A 72 6.23 -0.86 18.55
CA LYS A 72 7.32 -1.45 17.75
C LYS A 72 7.16 -2.95 17.50
N PHE A 73 6.25 -3.62 18.24
CA PHE A 73 6.05 -5.06 18.08
C PHE A 73 5.66 -5.46 16.65
N LEU A 74 4.71 -4.74 16.05
CA LEU A 74 4.26 -5.04 14.69
C LEU A 74 5.37 -4.86 13.66
N PRO A 75 6.03 -3.70 13.53
CA PRO A 75 7.06 -3.51 12.51
C PRO A 75 8.35 -4.29 12.78
N TRP A 76 8.73 -4.52 14.04
CA TRP A 76 10.03 -5.12 14.37
C TRP A 76 10.00 -6.64 14.58
N ILE A 77 8.90 -7.18 15.06
CA ILE A 77 8.80 -8.62 15.38
C ILE A 77 7.98 -9.35 14.33
N LEU A 78 6.75 -8.93 14.05
CA LEU A 78 5.89 -9.61 13.07
C LEU A 78 6.16 -9.18 11.64
N GLY A 79 6.56 -7.92 11.44
CA GLY A 79 6.87 -7.36 10.12
C GLY A 79 7.80 -8.25 9.30
N PRO A 80 8.97 -8.67 9.82
CA PRO A 80 9.90 -9.54 9.10
C PRO A 80 9.27 -10.84 8.57
N PHE A 81 8.45 -11.54 9.36
CA PHE A 81 7.74 -12.76 8.93
C PHE A 81 6.72 -12.48 7.83
N MET A 82 6.19 -11.28 7.79
CA MET A 82 5.20 -10.85 6.79
C MET A 82 5.83 -10.10 5.62
N GLY A 83 7.18 -10.03 5.57
CA GLY A 83 7.94 -9.44 4.49
C GLY A 83 8.11 -7.92 4.55
N GLN A 84 7.90 -7.32 5.72
CA GLN A 84 8.17 -5.91 5.96
C GLN A 84 9.49 -5.74 6.70
N SER A 85 10.40 -4.95 6.16
CA SER A 85 11.58 -4.53 6.92
C SER A 85 11.18 -3.49 7.98
N PRO A 86 11.78 -3.56 9.21
CA PRO A 86 11.44 -2.63 10.27
C PRO A 86 11.55 -1.16 9.85
N GLU A 87 10.62 -0.33 10.29
CA GLU A 87 10.54 1.12 10.05
C GLU A 87 10.40 1.56 8.58
N ALA A 88 10.73 0.73 7.58
CA ALA A 88 10.71 1.11 6.18
C ALA A 88 9.30 1.49 5.70
N TYR A 89 8.27 0.74 6.14
CA TYR A 89 6.89 1.05 5.79
C TYR A 89 6.46 2.42 6.34
N PHE A 90 6.72 2.68 7.62
CA PHE A 90 6.41 3.96 8.25
C PHE A 90 7.13 5.13 7.57
N ALA A 91 8.43 4.97 7.31
CA ALA A 91 9.22 6.00 6.66
C ALA A 91 8.69 6.31 5.25
N HIS A 92 8.39 5.29 4.45
CA HIS A 92 7.83 5.44 3.12
C HIS A 92 6.42 6.06 3.16
N HIS A 93 5.50 5.44 3.91
CA HIS A 93 4.08 5.77 3.86
C HIS A 93 3.76 7.11 4.54
N ILE A 94 4.19 7.27 5.82
CA ILE A 94 3.93 8.51 6.59
C ILE A 94 4.96 9.59 6.27
N GLY A 95 6.24 9.18 6.13
CA GLY A 95 7.34 10.11 5.94
C GLY A 95 7.46 10.71 4.55
N MET A 96 6.87 10.07 3.53
CA MET A 96 6.94 10.50 2.14
C MET A 96 5.57 10.51 1.46
N HIS A 97 4.93 9.37 1.23
CA HIS A 97 3.73 9.24 0.40
C HIS A 97 2.59 10.18 0.81
N HIS A 98 2.17 10.17 2.09
CA HIS A 98 1.14 11.09 2.57
C HIS A 98 1.54 12.56 2.58
N LEU A 99 2.84 12.86 2.59
CA LEU A 99 3.32 14.24 2.55
C LEU A 99 3.41 14.80 1.14
N GLU A 100 3.64 13.93 0.17
CA GLU A 100 3.82 14.30 -1.24
C GLU A 100 2.58 13.99 -2.10
N GLY A 101 1.62 13.16 -1.62
CA GLY A 101 0.29 12.97 -2.23
C GLY A 101 0.32 12.47 -3.67
N ASN A 102 1.14 11.45 -3.97
CA ASN A 102 1.35 10.92 -5.33
C ASN A 102 1.85 11.95 -6.36
N LEU A 103 2.37 13.13 -5.92
CA LEU A 103 2.99 14.14 -6.79
C LEU A 103 4.44 13.79 -7.13
N GLU A 104 5.16 14.71 -7.82
CA GLU A 104 6.48 14.42 -8.41
C GLU A 104 7.58 14.05 -7.40
N ASP A 105 7.51 14.51 -6.16
CA ASP A 105 8.47 14.15 -5.11
C ASP A 105 8.12 12.84 -4.38
N ASP A 106 6.97 12.24 -4.67
CA ASP A 106 6.61 10.91 -4.17
C ASP A 106 7.31 9.83 -4.97
N ASP A 107 8.20 9.06 -4.35
CA ASP A 107 8.92 7.97 -5.01
C ASP A 107 8.00 6.83 -5.50
N SER A 108 6.80 6.75 -4.97
CA SER A 108 5.74 5.82 -5.40
C SER A 108 4.72 6.45 -6.34
N THR A 109 4.98 7.64 -6.88
CA THR A 109 4.06 8.29 -7.82
C THR A 109 3.79 7.46 -9.07
N THR A 110 2.52 7.41 -9.47
CA THR A 110 2.09 6.77 -10.72
C THR A 110 1.88 7.78 -11.85
N MET A 111 2.02 9.09 -11.59
CA MET A 111 1.69 10.18 -12.52
C MET A 111 2.40 10.07 -13.87
N HIS A 112 3.68 9.71 -13.86
CA HIS A 112 4.52 9.74 -15.08
C HIS A 112 4.36 8.51 -15.96
N TYR A 113 3.56 7.54 -15.54
CA TYR A 113 3.36 6.29 -16.25
C TYR A 113 2.03 6.25 -17.00
N LYS A 114 1.98 5.51 -18.10
CA LYS A 114 0.73 5.10 -18.72
C LYS A 114 0.13 3.95 -17.90
N ARG A 115 -0.91 4.23 -17.13
CA ARG A 115 -1.36 3.35 -16.06
C ARG A 115 -2.10 2.08 -16.53
N ASP A 116 -2.41 1.95 -17.82
CA ASP A 116 -2.89 0.69 -18.44
C ASP A 116 -1.79 -0.07 -19.18
N SER A 117 -0.51 0.27 -18.96
CA SER A 117 0.64 -0.32 -19.62
C SER A 117 1.34 -1.34 -18.71
N LYS A 118 1.36 -2.62 -19.11
CA LYS A 118 2.11 -3.67 -18.42
C LYS A 118 3.61 -3.35 -18.33
N ALA A 119 4.17 -2.73 -19.39
CA ALA A 119 5.59 -2.35 -19.41
C ALA A 119 5.89 -1.26 -18.39
N ASP A 120 5.02 -0.25 -18.29
CA ASP A 120 5.20 0.85 -17.33
C ASP A 120 4.98 0.38 -15.89
N PHE A 121 3.97 -0.48 -15.65
CA PHE A 121 3.81 -1.14 -14.36
C PHE A 121 5.06 -1.96 -13.97
N SER A 122 5.62 -2.72 -14.91
CA SER A 122 6.85 -3.49 -14.65
C SER A 122 8.04 -2.59 -14.30
N LYS A 123 8.23 -1.48 -15.01
CA LYS A 123 9.28 -0.49 -14.69
C LYS A 123 9.09 0.09 -13.30
N TYR A 124 7.87 0.50 -12.98
CA TYR A 124 7.50 1.04 -11.68
C TYR A 124 7.79 0.05 -10.55
N MET A 125 7.30 -1.18 -10.68
CA MET A 125 7.47 -2.26 -9.70
C MET A 125 8.94 -2.65 -9.51
N LEU A 126 9.68 -2.86 -10.62
CA LEU A 126 11.09 -3.25 -10.55
C LEU A 126 11.96 -2.12 -9.99
N SER A 127 11.66 -0.87 -10.35
CA SER A 127 12.33 0.30 -9.77
C SER A 127 12.18 0.33 -8.26
N PHE A 128 10.98 0.11 -7.73
CA PHE A 128 10.76 0.06 -6.29
C PHE A 128 11.44 -1.17 -5.65
N LEU A 129 11.34 -2.34 -6.27
CA LEU A 129 11.89 -3.57 -5.73
C LEU A 129 13.41 -3.48 -5.53
N PHE A 130 14.14 -2.94 -6.52
CA PHE A 130 15.60 -2.89 -6.51
C PHE A 130 16.18 -1.60 -5.94
N PHE A 131 15.50 -0.48 -6.09
CA PHE A 131 16.04 0.84 -5.76
C PHE A 131 15.22 1.60 -4.70
N GLY A 132 14.11 1.05 -4.21
CA GLY A 132 13.18 1.76 -3.31
C GLY A 132 13.86 2.31 -2.05
N LEU A 133 14.75 1.54 -1.38
CA LEU A 133 15.48 2.03 -0.21
C LEU A 133 16.41 3.20 -0.56
N PHE A 134 17.17 3.08 -1.65
CA PHE A 134 18.14 4.11 -2.05
C PHE A 134 17.43 5.41 -2.45
N ARG A 135 16.31 5.30 -3.18
CA ARG A 135 15.51 6.45 -3.60
C ARG A 135 14.82 7.11 -2.40
N LEU A 136 14.28 6.32 -1.47
CA LEU A 136 13.72 6.82 -0.22
C LEU A 136 14.78 7.55 0.63
N ALA A 137 15.99 6.99 0.72
CA ALA A 137 17.11 7.64 1.42
C ALA A 137 17.52 8.96 0.73
N ALA A 138 17.56 8.98 -0.60
CA ALA A 138 17.86 10.19 -1.38
C ALA A 138 16.77 11.26 -1.17
N TYR A 139 15.48 10.87 -1.19
CA TYR A 139 14.37 11.76 -0.86
C TYR A 139 14.52 12.40 0.52
N PHE A 140 14.80 11.61 1.56
CA PHE A 140 14.99 12.16 2.91
C PHE A 140 16.22 13.06 3.03
N ASN A 141 17.28 12.80 2.27
CA ASN A 141 18.41 13.74 2.15
C ASN A 141 17.96 15.07 1.52
N LYS A 142 17.25 15.02 0.40
CA LYS A 142 16.71 16.20 -0.29
C LYS A 142 15.80 17.03 0.64
N LYS A 143 14.97 16.37 1.45
CA LYS A 143 14.03 17.02 2.38
C LYS A 143 14.62 17.34 3.76
N ASN A 144 15.92 17.13 3.96
CA ASN A 144 16.63 17.34 5.24
C ASN A 144 15.97 16.62 6.43
N ARG A 145 15.67 15.31 6.26
CA ARG A 145 15.04 14.42 7.26
C ARG A 145 15.95 13.23 7.60
N PRO A 146 17.12 13.46 8.24
CA PRO A 146 18.11 12.41 8.48
C PRO A 146 17.61 11.30 9.41
N GLU A 147 16.69 11.61 10.34
CA GLU A 147 16.14 10.62 11.25
C GLU A 147 15.34 9.54 10.51
N LEU A 148 14.43 9.91 9.59
CA LEU A 148 13.63 8.96 8.80
C LEU A 148 14.51 8.19 7.82
N ARG A 149 15.50 8.86 7.21
CA ARG A 149 16.51 8.19 6.38
C ARG A 149 17.22 7.09 7.17
N ASN A 150 17.76 7.43 8.34
CA ASN A 150 18.52 6.48 9.14
C ASN A 150 17.64 5.32 9.64
N LYS A 151 16.38 5.59 10.05
CA LYS A 151 15.43 4.54 10.44
C LYS A 151 15.18 3.54 9.31
N SER A 152 14.95 4.03 8.09
CA SER A 152 14.71 3.14 6.94
C SER A 152 15.94 2.32 6.58
N ILE A 153 17.12 2.94 6.54
CA ILE A 153 18.38 2.24 6.23
C ILE A 153 18.70 1.21 7.31
N ILE A 154 18.65 1.56 8.58
CA ILE A 154 18.97 0.67 9.69
C ILE A 154 17.98 -0.51 9.72
N GLY A 155 16.68 -0.24 9.62
CA GLY A 155 15.67 -1.29 9.65
C GLY A 155 15.81 -2.30 8.52
N GLU A 156 16.03 -1.83 7.30
CA GLU A 156 16.23 -2.73 6.16
C GLU A 156 17.59 -3.46 6.21
N SER A 157 18.64 -2.77 6.64
CA SER A 157 19.97 -3.40 6.83
C SER A 157 19.91 -4.51 7.89
N LEU A 158 19.25 -4.29 9.02
CA LEU A 158 19.09 -5.30 10.06
C LEU A 158 18.27 -6.49 9.59
N PHE A 159 17.24 -6.26 8.76
CA PHE A 159 16.47 -7.33 8.13
C PHE A 159 17.37 -8.24 7.27
N PHE A 160 18.19 -7.66 6.39
CA PHE A 160 19.07 -8.45 5.52
C PHE A 160 20.24 -9.09 6.27
N ILE A 161 20.84 -8.41 7.26
CA ILE A 161 21.87 -8.99 8.13
C ILE A 161 21.28 -10.20 8.86
N GLY A 162 20.08 -10.06 9.45
CA GLY A 162 19.39 -11.18 10.09
C GLY A 162 19.13 -12.34 9.13
N ALA A 163 18.66 -12.05 7.90
CA ALA A 163 18.44 -13.07 6.89
C ALA A 163 19.75 -13.78 6.47
N ILE A 164 20.86 -13.04 6.33
CA ILE A 164 22.18 -13.63 6.04
C ILE A 164 22.62 -14.57 7.17
N VAL A 165 22.53 -14.11 8.42
CA VAL A 165 22.88 -14.92 9.60
C VAL A 165 22.02 -16.18 9.69
N LEU A 166 20.70 -16.05 9.50
CA LEU A 166 19.78 -17.19 9.52
C LEU A 166 20.01 -18.14 8.35
N SER A 167 20.45 -17.65 7.19
CA SER A 167 20.79 -18.48 6.03
C SER A 167 21.99 -19.39 6.29
N TYR A 168 22.91 -19.00 7.20
CA TYR A 168 24.01 -19.86 7.63
C TYR A 168 23.51 -21.12 8.33
N PHE A 169 22.40 -21.03 9.06
CA PHE A 169 21.79 -22.19 9.73
C PHE A 169 20.91 -23.00 8.78
N ASN A 170 20.04 -22.34 8.01
CA ASN A 170 19.15 -22.99 7.03
C ASN A 170 18.69 -21.98 5.98
N TRP A 171 19.36 -21.96 4.82
CA TRP A 171 19.06 -21.01 3.77
C TRP A 171 17.68 -21.23 3.11
N GLN A 172 17.23 -22.52 3.01
CA GLN A 172 15.92 -22.85 2.45
C GLN A 172 14.81 -22.29 3.33
N ALA A 173 14.93 -22.46 4.65
CA ALA A 173 13.98 -21.89 5.60
C ALA A 173 14.00 -20.35 5.55
N THR A 174 15.18 -19.73 5.48
CA THR A 174 15.30 -18.28 5.36
C THR A 174 14.64 -17.76 4.07
N LEU A 175 14.83 -18.46 2.96
CA LEU A 175 14.18 -18.13 1.69
C LEU A 175 12.66 -18.13 1.83
N VAL A 176 12.09 -19.18 2.45
CA VAL A 176 10.63 -19.34 2.60
C VAL A 176 10.06 -18.38 3.63
N VAL A 177 10.74 -18.18 4.77
CA VAL A 177 10.19 -17.44 5.92
C VAL A 177 10.38 -15.95 5.78
N PHE A 178 11.45 -15.47 5.14
CA PHE A 178 11.79 -14.05 5.09
C PHE A 178 11.90 -13.48 3.67
N ILE A 179 12.67 -14.11 2.79
CA ILE A 179 12.96 -13.53 1.47
C ILE A 179 11.75 -13.57 0.53
N LEU A 180 11.06 -14.71 0.44
CA LEU A 180 9.85 -14.82 -0.38
C LEU A 180 8.73 -13.89 0.11
N PRO A 181 8.44 -13.79 1.42
CA PRO A 181 7.54 -12.78 1.96
C PRO A 181 7.97 -11.36 1.62
N PHE A 182 9.25 -11.00 1.76
CA PHE A 182 9.77 -9.67 1.44
C PHE A 182 9.50 -9.27 -0.01
N ILE A 183 9.86 -10.13 -0.96
CA ILE A 183 9.65 -9.87 -2.39
C ILE A 183 8.15 -9.75 -2.70
N THR A 184 7.34 -10.72 -2.26
CA THR A 184 5.92 -10.75 -2.55
C THR A 184 5.14 -9.62 -1.87
N THR A 185 5.59 -9.13 -0.71
CA THR A 185 4.99 -7.97 -0.05
C THR A 185 5.25 -6.69 -0.83
N ARG A 186 6.47 -6.46 -1.30
CA ARG A 186 6.79 -5.30 -2.14
C ARG A 186 5.99 -5.30 -3.44
N ILE A 187 5.87 -6.46 -4.10
CA ILE A 187 5.04 -6.59 -5.31
C ILE A 187 3.58 -6.25 -5.00
N THR A 188 3.02 -6.81 -3.94
CA THR A 188 1.62 -6.59 -3.55
C THR A 188 1.35 -5.12 -3.18
N MET A 189 2.28 -4.48 -2.46
CA MET A 189 2.18 -3.06 -2.10
C MET A 189 2.18 -2.18 -3.34
N MET A 190 3.12 -2.40 -4.27
CA MET A 190 3.21 -1.59 -5.49
C MET A 190 2.03 -1.83 -6.43
N LEU A 191 1.47 -3.05 -6.47
CA LEU A 191 0.23 -3.32 -7.18
C LEU A 191 -0.95 -2.55 -6.56
N GLY A 192 -1.05 -2.56 -5.22
CA GLY A 192 -2.06 -1.81 -4.50
C GLY A 192 -1.97 -0.31 -4.76
N ASN A 193 -0.79 0.28 -4.55
CA ASN A 193 -0.55 1.71 -4.79
C ASN A 193 -0.83 2.11 -6.24
N TRP A 194 -0.39 1.29 -7.20
CA TRP A 194 -0.71 1.53 -8.61
C TRP A 194 -2.21 1.58 -8.87
N ALA A 195 -2.97 0.62 -8.36
CA ALA A 195 -4.42 0.59 -8.54
C ALA A 195 -5.12 1.76 -7.85
N GLN A 196 -4.70 2.09 -6.61
CA GLN A 196 -5.23 3.20 -5.81
C GLN A 196 -5.06 4.55 -6.50
N HIS A 197 -3.99 4.73 -7.29
CA HIS A 197 -3.62 5.95 -8.00
C HIS A 197 -3.58 5.77 -9.53
N SER A 198 -4.46 4.90 -10.09
CA SER A 198 -4.49 4.65 -11.53
C SER A 198 -5.20 5.71 -12.35
N PHE A 199 -6.17 6.42 -11.76
CA PHE A 199 -7.07 7.32 -12.50
C PHE A 199 -6.92 8.75 -12.00
N ILE A 200 -5.82 9.40 -12.39
CA ILE A 200 -5.50 10.77 -11.96
C ILE A 200 -6.09 11.78 -12.94
N ASP A 201 -6.86 12.73 -12.41
CA ASP A 201 -7.33 13.88 -13.18
C ASP A 201 -6.20 14.89 -13.35
N ALA A 202 -5.72 15.05 -14.58
CA ALA A 202 -4.60 15.93 -14.90
C ALA A 202 -4.93 17.43 -14.67
N SER A 203 -6.20 17.80 -14.53
CA SER A 203 -6.61 19.19 -14.26
C SER A 203 -6.25 19.65 -12.84
N ASP A 204 -6.20 18.71 -11.86
CA ASP A 204 -5.89 19.01 -10.46
C ASP A 204 -5.34 17.75 -9.75
N PRO A 205 -4.10 17.32 -10.07
CA PRO A 205 -3.51 16.11 -9.51
C PRO A 205 -3.21 16.19 -8.01
N ALA A 206 -3.19 17.39 -7.45
CA ALA A 206 -2.98 17.62 -6.03
C ALA A 206 -4.24 17.44 -5.17
N ASN A 207 -5.38 17.26 -5.79
CA ASN A 207 -6.66 17.04 -5.13
C ASN A 207 -6.86 15.55 -4.87
N GLU A 208 -6.94 15.15 -3.62
CA GLU A 208 -7.07 13.75 -3.20
C GLU A 208 -8.30 13.04 -3.79
N TYR A 209 -9.40 13.78 -4.05
CA TYR A 209 -10.58 13.24 -4.72
C TYR A 209 -10.36 12.93 -6.20
N LYS A 210 -9.30 13.49 -6.81
CA LYS A 210 -8.97 13.39 -8.23
C LYS A 210 -7.72 12.56 -8.49
N SER A 211 -6.88 12.34 -7.45
CA SER A 211 -5.62 11.59 -7.55
C SER A 211 -5.71 10.16 -7.05
N ALA A 212 -6.77 9.82 -6.30
CA ALA A 212 -7.00 8.49 -5.73
C ALA A 212 -8.39 7.96 -6.09
N ILE A 213 -8.62 6.66 -5.87
CA ILE A 213 -9.93 6.02 -6.04
C ILE A 213 -10.42 5.38 -4.74
N THR A 214 -11.72 5.14 -4.66
CA THR A 214 -12.34 4.38 -3.55
C THR A 214 -12.97 3.11 -4.08
N VAL A 215 -12.89 1.99 -3.32
CA VAL A 215 -13.61 0.74 -3.60
C VAL A 215 -14.54 0.42 -2.45
N ILE A 216 -15.81 0.09 -2.76
CA ILE A 216 -16.85 -0.18 -1.77
C ILE A 216 -17.52 -1.53 -2.01
N ASN A 217 -18.28 -1.98 -1.02
CA ASN A 217 -19.15 -3.17 -1.10
C ASN A 217 -18.43 -4.45 -1.58
N HIS A 218 -17.16 -4.61 -1.17
CA HIS A 218 -16.37 -5.81 -1.44
C HIS A 218 -15.82 -6.40 -0.13
N ARG A 219 -15.64 -7.74 -0.09
CA ARG A 219 -15.08 -8.46 1.07
C ARG A 219 -13.68 -7.97 1.49
N PHE A 220 -12.96 -7.33 0.59
CA PHE A 220 -11.69 -6.67 0.87
C PHE A 220 -11.81 -5.70 2.05
N ASN A 221 -12.78 -4.80 2.04
CA ASN A 221 -12.99 -3.83 3.10
C ASN A 221 -13.24 -4.48 4.48
N GLN A 222 -14.02 -5.56 4.51
CA GLN A 222 -14.26 -6.30 5.76
C GLN A 222 -13.00 -6.97 6.31
N ARG A 223 -12.09 -7.41 5.44
CA ARG A 223 -10.87 -8.12 5.82
C ARG A 223 -9.69 -7.19 6.05
N CYS A 224 -9.65 -6.06 5.37
CA CYS A 224 -8.51 -5.15 5.26
C CYS A 224 -8.84 -3.75 5.82
N TRP A 225 -9.57 -3.69 6.91
CA TRP A 225 -9.75 -2.51 7.76
C TRP A 225 -10.29 -1.29 7.02
N ASN A 226 -11.23 -1.50 6.10
CA ASN A 226 -11.82 -0.46 5.25
C ASN A 226 -10.81 0.35 4.40
N ASP A 227 -9.63 -0.23 4.10
CA ASP A 227 -8.61 0.42 3.26
C ASP A 227 -9.08 0.76 1.85
N GLY A 228 -10.14 0.11 1.37
CA GLY A 228 -10.77 0.45 0.09
C GLY A 228 -11.34 1.88 0.04
N TYR A 229 -11.63 2.50 1.17
CA TYR A 229 -12.06 3.92 1.24
C TYR A 229 -10.87 4.87 1.13
N HIS A 230 -10.01 4.66 0.14
CA HIS A 230 -8.70 5.26 0.04
C HIS A 230 -8.72 6.79 -0.13
N ILE A 231 -9.68 7.37 -0.87
CA ILE A 231 -9.87 8.82 -0.91
C ILE A 231 -10.15 9.37 0.49
N SER A 232 -11.07 8.75 1.23
CA SER A 232 -11.37 9.15 2.61
C SER A 232 -10.14 9.05 3.52
N HIS A 233 -9.30 8.04 3.28
CA HIS A 233 -8.04 7.87 4.00
C HIS A 233 -7.05 8.99 3.69
N HIS A 234 -6.84 9.37 2.44
CA HIS A 234 -5.97 10.50 2.07
C HIS A 234 -6.46 11.83 2.62
N VAL A 235 -7.77 12.10 2.53
CA VAL A 235 -8.39 13.34 3.04
C VAL A 235 -8.33 13.44 4.57
N LYS A 236 -8.48 12.30 5.28
CA LYS A 236 -8.46 12.21 6.76
C LYS A 236 -7.66 11.00 7.24
N PRO A 237 -6.33 11.01 7.09
CA PRO A 237 -5.49 9.85 7.38
C PRO A 237 -5.52 9.39 8.85
N SER A 238 -5.84 10.28 9.78
CA SER A 238 -6.00 9.96 11.21
C SER A 238 -7.40 9.48 11.60
N LEU A 239 -8.36 9.42 10.65
CA LEU A 239 -9.70 8.92 10.92
C LEU A 239 -9.64 7.43 11.29
N HIS A 240 -10.41 7.00 12.29
CA HIS A 240 -10.46 5.59 12.66
C HIS A 240 -11.01 4.76 11.49
N TRP A 241 -10.40 3.63 11.19
CA TRP A 241 -10.72 2.80 10.03
C TRP A 241 -12.21 2.40 9.91
N THR A 242 -12.93 2.29 11.04
CA THR A 242 -14.38 2.02 11.05
C THR A 242 -15.24 3.18 10.56
N ASN A 243 -14.70 4.40 10.52
CA ASN A 243 -15.46 5.62 10.22
C ASN A 243 -15.33 6.07 8.76
N HIS A 244 -14.44 5.48 7.97
CA HIS A 244 -14.30 5.82 6.55
C HIS A 244 -15.58 5.59 5.72
N PRO A 245 -16.39 4.51 5.96
CA PRO A 245 -17.68 4.38 5.28
C PRO A 245 -18.65 5.52 5.57
N ALA A 246 -18.78 5.94 6.83
CA ALA A 246 -19.61 7.07 7.23
C ALA A 246 -19.11 8.38 6.60
N HIS A 247 -17.79 8.61 6.61
CA HIS A 247 -17.20 9.79 5.98
C HIS A 247 -17.53 9.89 4.48
N LEU A 248 -17.50 8.81 3.72
CA LEU A 248 -17.93 8.83 2.32
C LEU A 248 -19.40 9.20 2.19
N LEU A 249 -20.28 8.59 3.01
CA LEU A 249 -21.73 8.84 2.97
C LEU A 249 -22.08 10.29 3.30
N GLU A 250 -21.41 10.88 4.29
CA GLU A 250 -21.61 12.27 4.72
C GLU A 250 -21.08 13.29 3.69
N ASN A 251 -20.10 12.91 2.86
CA ASN A 251 -19.45 13.79 1.90
C ASN A 251 -19.77 13.46 0.43
N LYS A 252 -20.85 12.73 0.14
CA LYS A 252 -21.22 12.33 -1.23
C LYS A 252 -21.23 13.49 -2.23
N GLN A 253 -21.71 14.65 -1.82
CA GLN A 253 -21.74 15.82 -2.69
C GLN A 253 -20.32 16.28 -3.05
N VAL A 254 -19.40 16.30 -2.09
CA VAL A 254 -17.98 16.65 -2.33
C VAL A 254 -17.32 15.66 -3.29
N TYR A 255 -17.62 14.35 -3.15
CA TYR A 255 -17.16 13.34 -4.11
C TYR A 255 -17.68 13.61 -5.53
N ALA A 256 -18.99 13.92 -5.66
CA ALA A 256 -19.59 14.23 -6.95
C ALA A 256 -19.02 15.52 -7.57
N ASP A 257 -18.91 16.60 -6.81
CA ASP A 257 -18.40 17.89 -7.27
C ASP A 257 -16.95 17.83 -7.77
N ASN A 258 -16.16 16.89 -7.21
CA ASN A 258 -14.79 16.63 -7.64
C ASN A 258 -14.65 15.54 -8.73
N GLY A 259 -15.76 14.94 -9.16
CA GLY A 259 -15.71 13.82 -10.12
C GLY A 259 -14.91 12.64 -9.59
N ALA A 260 -15.01 12.35 -8.29
CA ALA A 260 -14.25 11.31 -7.63
C ALA A 260 -14.69 9.91 -8.09
N LEU A 261 -13.74 9.03 -8.39
CA LEU A 261 -14.03 7.68 -8.85
C LEU A 261 -14.23 6.73 -7.67
N VAL A 262 -15.43 6.20 -7.56
CA VAL A 262 -15.81 5.17 -6.59
C VAL A 262 -16.23 3.93 -7.34
N PHE A 263 -15.61 2.78 -7.04
CA PHE A 263 -15.91 1.49 -7.64
C PHE A 263 -16.64 0.60 -6.63
N GLU A 264 -17.60 -0.19 -7.10
CA GLU A 264 -18.38 -1.10 -6.27
C GLU A 264 -18.20 -2.56 -6.68
N GLY A 265 -18.14 -3.48 -5.70
CA GLY A 265 -18.08 -4.91 -5.95
C GLY A 265 -16.78 -5.43 -6.57
N ILE A 266 -15.75 -4.62 -6.60
CA ILE A 266 -14.40 -4.94 -7.08
C ILE A 266 -13.38 -4.40 -6.07
N GLU A 267 -12.18 -5.00 -6.00
CA GLU A 267 -11.07 -4.54 -5.16
C GLU A 267 -9.86 -4.11 -6.03
N PHE A 268 -8.82 -3.57 -5.40
CA PHE A 268 -7.68 -2.98 -6.12
C PHE A 268 -6.96 -3.95 -7.07
N GLY A 269 -6.83 -5.24 -6.70
CA GLY A 269 -6.25 -6.26 -7.59
C GLY A 269 -7.12 -6.53 -8.82
N GLY A 270 -8.45 -6.53 -8.63
CA GLY A 270 -9.43 -6.65 -9.72
C GLY A 270 -9.39 -5.43 -10.66
N ILE A 271 -9.24 -4.21 -10.09
CA ILE A 271 -9.05 -2.98 -10.88
C ILE A 271 -7.76 -3.07 -11.68
N TRP A 272 -6.64 -3.39 -11.03
CA TRP A 272 -5.36 -3.56 -11.72
C TRP A 272 -5.43 -4.59 -12.85
N TYR A 273 -6.07 -5.74 -12.60
CA TYR A 273 -6.18 -6.81 -13.59
C TYR A 273 -6.96 -6.37 -14.85
N ASN A 274 -8.15 -5.74 -14.67
CA ASN A 274 -8.96 -5.26 -15.79
C ASN A 274 -8.26 -4.09 -16.50
N LEU A 275 -7.56 -3.22 -15.77
CA LEU A 275 -6.75 -2.15 -16.34
C LEU A 275 -5.63 -2.69 -17.24
N MET A 276 -4.88 -3.72 -16.78
CA MET A 276 -3.83 -4.37 -17.58
C MET A 276 -4.38 -5.13 -18.80
N LYS A 277 -5.66 -5.51 -18.78
CA LYS A 277 -6.39 -6.04 -19.94
C LYS A 277 -7.01 -4.96 -20.82
N LYS A 278 -7.05 -3.72 -20.36
CA LYS A 278 -7.76 -2.59 -21.00
C LYS A 278 -9.27 -2.85 -21.14
N ASP A 279 -9.84 -3.59 -20.21
CA ASP A 279 -11.26 -3.90 -20.15
C ASP A 279 -12.02 -2.74 -19.48
N TYR A 280 -12.16 -1.64 -20.23
CA TYR A 280 -12.78 -0.42 -19.74
C TYR A 280 -14.30 -0.56 -19.55
N ASP A 281 -14.95 -1.39 -20.36
CA ASP A 281 -16.39 -1.70 -20.19
C ASP A 281 -16.63 -2.35 -18.83
N LYS A 282 -15.79 -3.33 -18.48
CA LYS A 282 -15.85 -3.97 -17.17
C LYS A 282 -15.54 -3.01 -16.05
N LEU A 283 -14.51 -2.19 -16.17
CA LEU A 283 -14.17 -1.18 -15.17
C LEU A 283 -15.30 -0.18 -14.99
N ALA A 284 -15.85 0.37 -16.07
CA ALA A 284 -16.94 1.33 -16.05
C ALA A 284 -18.21 0.77 -15.41
N SER A 285 -18.52 -0.53 -15.63
CA SER A 285 -19.69 -1.19 -15.00
C SER A 285 -19.60 -1.29 -13.47
N HIS A 286 -18.42 -1.09 -12.89
CA HIS A 286 -18.21 -1.03 -11.45
C HIS A 286 -18.20 0.39 -10.89
N VAL A 287 -18.19 1.44 -11.74
CA VAL A 287 -18.18 2.83 -11.26
C VAL A 287 -19.54 3.23 -10.70
N VAL A 288 -19.54 3.76 -9.51
CA VAL A 288 -20.74 4.27 -8.84
C VAL A 288 -21.06 5.67 -9.36
N ASN A 289 -22.24 5.86 -9.94
CA ASN A 289 -22.73 7.18 -10.38
C ASN A 289 -23.28 7.96 -9.19
N ILE A 290 -22.38 8.61 -8.42
CA ILE A 290 -22.75 9.37 -7.23
C ILE A 290 -23.54 10.62 -7.65
N ASN A 291 -24.74 10.78 -7.09
CA ASN A 291 -25.65 11.93 -7.35
C ASN A 291 -25.92 12.19 -8.84
N GLY A 292 -25.78 11.16 -9.71
CA GLY A 292 -26.04 11.30 -11.14
C GLY A 292 -25.00 12.15 -11.89
N MET A 293 -23.74 12.16 -11.44
CA MET A 293 -22.68 12.97 -12.04
C MET A 293 -22.25 12.52 -13.45
N TYR A 294 -22.61 11.29 -13.84
CA TYR A 294 -22.35 10.75 -15.19
C TYR A 294 -23.65 10.52 -15.95
N ASN A 295 -23.69 10.86 -17.23
CA ASN A 295 -24.87 10.73 -18.09
C ASN A 295 -24.96 9.35 -18.76
N SER A 296 -23.82 8.68 -18.99
CA SER A 296 -23.79 7.40 -19.68
C SER A 296 -22.55 6.57 -19.31
N LEU A 297 -22.57 5.28 -19.68
CA LEU A 297 -21.44 4.37 -19.53
C LEU A 297 -20.26 4.80 -20.43
N GLU A 298 -20.54 5.29 -21.63
CA GLU A 298 -19.56 5.77 -22.58
C GLU A 298 -18.78 6.97 -22.04
N GLU A 299 -19.47 7.87 -21.32
CA GLU A 299 -18.84 9.00 -20.62
C GLU A 299 -17.86 8.50 -19.55
N ILE A 300 -18.26 7.53 -18.73
CA ILE A 300 -17.38 6.92 -17.73
C ILE A 300 -16.15 6.30 -18.42
N ILE A 301 -16.34 5.52 -19.49
CA ILE A 301 -15.24 4.91 -20.24
C ILE A 301 -14.28 5.99 -20.79
N ALA A 302 -14.79 7.08 -21.30
CA ALA A 302 -13.97 8.20 -21.80
C ALA A 302 -13.13 8.82 -20.67
N ILE A 303 -13.73 9.06 -19.51
CA ILE A 303 -13.04 9.57 -18.31
C ILE A 303 -11.94 8.60 -17.84
N LEU A 304 -12.24 7.31 -17.74
CA LEU A 304 -11.25 6.31 -17.35
C LEU A 304 -10.05 6.30 -18.31
N LYS A 305 -10.31 6.33 -19.64
CA LYS A 305 -9.25 6.38 -20.67
C LYS A 305 -8.45 7.67 -20.67
N GLU A 306 -9.05 8.79 -20.28
CA GLU A 306 -8.34 10.05 -20.11
C GLU A 306 -7.41 10.01 -18.89
N ARG A 307 -7.95 9.58 -17.76
CA ARG A 307 -7.26 9.61 -16.45
C ARG A 307 -6.13 8.60 -16.29
N ILE A 308 -5.90 7.68 -17.24
CA ILE A 308 -4.75 6.76 -17.24
C ILE A 308 -3.54 7.30 -17.99
N LYS A 309 -3.65 8.44 -18.67
CA LYS A 309 -2.56 9.00 -19.47
C LYS A 309 -1.43 9.52 -18.59
N PRO A 310 -0.17 9.42 -19.03
CA PRO A 310 0.94 10.01 -18.32
C PRO A 310 0.76 11.52 -18.17
N ILE A 311 1.09 12.04 -16.99
CA ILE A 311 1.16 13.47 -16.72
C ILE A 311 2.63 13.87 -16.78
N ALA A 312 2.96 14.83 -17.64
CA ALA A 312 4.34 15.28 -17.82
C ALA A 312 4.85 15.97 -16.53
N PRO A 313 6.14 15.80 -16.18
CA PRO A 313 6.74 16.56 -15.10
C PRO A 313 6.68 18.07 -15.40
N VAL A 314 6.10 18.84 -14.49
CA VAL A 314 5.97 20.30 -14.59
C VAL A 314 6.43 21.02 -13.31
N GLY A 315 7.15 20.31 -12.44
CA GLY A 315 7.58 20.82 -11.13
C GLY A 315 6.44 20.86 -10.10
N LEU A 316 5.40 20.05 -10.29
CA LEU A 316 4.26 19.97 -9.38
C LEU A 316 4.62 19.12 -8.16
N THR A 317 5.04 19.78 -7.10
CA THR A 317 5.36 19.18 -5.80
C THR A 317 4.54 19.80 -4.69
N MET A 318 4.40 19.14 -3.55
CA MET A 318 3.74 19.74 -2.38
C MET A 318 4.48 20.98 -1.89
N ASP A 319 5.79 21.06 -2.07
CA ASP A 319 6.57 22.26 -1.72
C ASP A 319 6.24 23.44 -2.64
N SER A 320 6.11 23.21 -3.96
CA SER A 320 5.69 24.26 -4.90
C SER A 320 4.27 24.77 -4.61
N ILE A 321 3.34 23.88 -4.26
CA ILE A 321 1.96 24.24 -3.89
C ILE A 321 1.95 25.07 -2.60
N ARG A 322 2.69 24.64 -1.57
CA ARG A 322 2.80 25.37 -0.30
C ARG A 322 3.46 26.73 -0.47
N ALA A 323 4.46 26.83 -1.35
CA ALA A 323 5.09 28.12 -1.67
C ALA A 323 4.12 29.08 -2.37
N ALA A 324 3.35 28.59 -3.35
CA ALA A 324 2.35 29.41 -4.04
C ALA A 324 1.26 29.93 -3.08
N LYS A 325 0.79 29.11 -2.13
CA LYS A 325 -0.21 29.52 -1.11
C LYS A 325 0.29 30.53 -0.08
N LYS A 326 1.63 30.71 0.07
CA LYS A 326 2.22 31.72 0.96
C LYS A 326 2.34 33.09 0.30
N VAL A 327 2.29 33.14 -1.02
CA VAL A 327 2.43 34.37 -1.82
C VAL A 327 1.07 34.96 -2.21
N ALA A 328 0.01 34.13 -2.22
CA ALA A 328 -1.37 34.53 -2.44
C ALA A 328 -2.05 34.99 -1.14
#